data_a573470b217de36d6557dc708405eb8f
#
_entry.id   a573470b217de36d6557dc708405eb8f
#
_cell.length_a   1.000
_cell.length_b   1.000
_cell.length_c   1.000
_cell.angle_alpha   90.00
_cell.angle_beta   90.00
_cell.angle_gamma   90.00
#
_symmetry.space_group_name_H-M   'P 1'
#
loop_
_entity.id
_entity.type
_entity.pdbx_description
1 polymer ?
#
loop_
_entity_poly.entity_id
_entity_poly.type
_entity_poly.pdbx_seq_one_letter_code
_entity_poly.pdbx_strand_id
1 'polypeptide(L)'
;YKAIAMNKPGMDFGVYADIQEHIISKGNAAGAGDQVGTVLYSRGVLNAAYMIEAARTAQKIHGVSDITPGMMRDGLENLKINQARWTEMGFDGFTSEINVTCENHGGPGLGAIQQWDAASGTWSLITDFVGSDRDVVDALIAEDSSAYAAENNISEQCG
;
A
#
# COMPACT_ATOMS: atom_id res chain seq x y z
N TYR A 1 -12.86 -13.14 -15.97
CA TYR A 1 -12.51 -11.73 -15.65
C TYR A 1 -11.02 -11.59 -15.44
N LYS A 2 -10.47 -10.44 -15.86
CA LYS A 2 -9.10 -9.99 -15.53
C LYS A 2 -9.16 -8.59 -14.93
N ALA A 3 -8.33 -8.33 -13.93
CA ALA A 3 -8.26 -7.04 -13.25
C ALA A 3 -6.83 -6.74 -12.80
N ILE A 4 -6.53 -5.46 -12.58
CA ILE A 4 -5.28 -5.06 -11.94
C ILE A 4 -5.37 -5.33 -10.45
N ALA A 5 -4.30 -5.92 -9.89
CA ALA A 5 -4.13 -6.15 -8.47
C ALA A 5 -2.91 -5.40 -7.95
N MET A 6 -3.04 -4.79 -6.78
CA MET A 6 -1.94 -4.13 -6.05
C MET A 6 -1.30 -5.06 -5.02
N ASN A 7 -1.94 -6.20 -4.76
CA ASN A 7 -1.47 -7.23 -3.86
C ASN A 7 -1.87 -8.62 -4.38
N LYS A 8 -1.16 -9.64 -3.97
CA LYS A 8 -1.49 -11.03 -4.29
C LYS A 8 -2.79 -11.43 -3.60
N PRO A 9 -3.75 -12.06 -4.32
CA PRO A 9 -4.98 -12.55 -3.72
C PRO A 9 -4.75 -13.78 -2.86
N GLY A 10 -5.73 -14.11 -2.00
CA GLY A 10 -5.70 -15.28 -1.13
C GLY A 10 -5.43 -14.94 0.33
N MET A 11 -5.37 -15.97 1.17
CA MET A 11 -5.23 -15.85 2.62
C MET A 11 -3.97 -16.52 3.17
N ASP A 12 -3.11 -17.00 2.31
CA ASP A 12 -1.89 -17.75 2.69
C ASP A 12 -0.73 -16.78 3.03
N PHE A 13 -1.00 -15.89 4.01
CA PHE A 13 -0.06 -14.90 4.51
C PHE A 13 -0.12 -14.86 6.04
N GLY A 14 1.04 -14.69 6.68
CA GLY A 14 1.17 -14.64 8.14
C GLY A 14 0.26 -13.61 8.80
N VAL A 15 0.09 -12.45 8.17
CA VAL A 15 -0.80 -11.39 8.69
C VAL A 15 -2.25 -11.85 8.88
N TYR A 16 -2.76 -12.75 8.04
CA TYR A 16 -4.13 -13.26 8.22
C TYR A 16 -4.22 -14.28 9.36
N ALA A 17 -3.17 -15.07 9.59
CA ALA A 17 -3.09 -15.93 10.75
C ALA A 17 -3.11 -15.10 12.05
N ASP A 18 -2.34 -14.01 12.10
CA ASP A 18 -2.33 -13.08 13.24
C ASP A 18 -3.68 -12.39 13.44
N ILE A 19 -4.33 -11.94 12.37
CA ILE A 19 -5.68 -11.36 12.43
C ILE A 19 -6.67 -12.39 12.98
N GLN A 20 -6.61 -13.63 12.50
CA GLN A 20 -7.48 -14.71 12.99
C GLN A 20 -7.23 -14.97 14.47
N GLU A 21 -5.98 -15.09 14.90
CA GLU A 21 -5.63 -15.42 16.28
C GLU A 21 -5.92 -14.28 17.26
N HIS A 22 -5.52 -13.04 16.89
CA HIS A 22 -5.49 -11.93 17.83
C HIS A 22 -6.72 -11.03 17.77
N ILE A 23 -7.50 -11.09 16.69
CA ILE A 23 -8.67 -10.24 16.50
C ILE A 23 -9.96 -11.07 16.41
N ILE A 24 -10.07 -11.94 15.39
CA ILE A 24 -11.34 -12.65 15.11
C ILE A 24 -11.69 -13.61 16.24
N SER A 25 -10.76 -14.51 16.64
CA SER A 25 -11.01 -15.51 17.68
C SER A 25 -11.29 -14.91 19.06
N LYS A 26 -10.88 -13.66 19.28
CA LYS A 26 -11.13 -12.93 20.53
C LYS A 26 -12.40 -12.07 20.50
N GLY A 27 -13.15 -12.11 19.40
CA GLY A 27 -14.37 -11.32 19.24
C GLY A 27 -14.13 -9.80 19.12
N ASN A 28 -12.93 -9.37 18.77
CA ASN A 28 -12.57 -7.96 18.63
C ASN A 28 -12.83 -7.41 17.21
N ALA A 29 -13.34 -8.24 16.30
CA ALA A 29 -13.68 -7.81 14.95
C ALA A 29 -15.02 -7.06 14.93
N ALA A 30 -15.07 -5.94 14.21
CA ALA A 30 -16.29 -5.17 14.01
C ALA A 30 -17.25 -5.80 12.98
N GLY A 31 -16.79 -6.79 12.20
CA GLY A 31 -17.55 -7.45 11.14
C GLY A 31 -17.41 -8.98 11.16
N ALA A 32 -18.09 -9.62 10.22
CA ALA A 32 -18.04 -11.07 10.07
C ALA A 32 -16.67 -11.54 9.56
N GLY A 33 -16.17 -12.65 10.11
CA GLY A 33 -14.86 -13.22 9.77
C GLY A 33 -14.78 -13.76 8.33
N ASP A 34 -15.92 -13.94 7.65
CA ASP A 34 -16.02 -14.38 6.25
C ASP A 34 -15.48 -13.35 5.23
N GLN A 35 -15.29 -12.10 5.65
CA GLN A 35 -14.72 -11.05 4.81
C GLN A 35 -13.19 -11.07 4.76
N VAL A 36 -12.54 -11.79 5.68
CA VAL A 36 -11.06 -11.89 5.72
C VAL A 36 -10.54 -12.49 4.42
N GLY A 37 -9.53 -11.84 3.84
CA GLY A 37 -8.93 -12.26 2.55
C GLY A 37 -9.68 -11.81 1.30
N THR A 38 -10.87 -11.20 1.42
CA THR A 38 -11.51 -10.55 0.26
C THR A 38 -10.68 -9.37 -0.23
N VAL A 39 -10.87 -8.96 -1.49
CA VAL A 39 -10.09 -7.87 -2.12
C VAL A 39 -10.13 -6.58 -1.31
N LEU A 40 -11.32 -6.18 -0.84
CA LEU A 40 -11.47 -4.94 -0.07
C LEU A 40 -10.90 -5.06 1.33
N TYR A 41 -11.07 -6.21 1.97
CA TYR A 41 -10.46 -6.47 3.28
C TYR A 41 -8.92 -6.42 3.18
N SER A 42 -8.35 -7.08 2.18
CA SER A 42 -6.90 -7.08 1.92
C SER A 42 -6.34 -5.68 1.70
N ARG A 43 -7.08 -4.83 0.97
CA ARG A 43 -6.72 -3.41 0.81
C ARG A 43 -6.76 -2.66 2.14
N GLY A 44 -7.76 -2.92 2.98
CA GLY A 44 -7.85 -2.33 4.31
C GLY A 44 -6.67 -2.72 5.20
N VAL A 45 -6.30 -3.99 5.19
CA VAL A 45 -5.13 -4.50 5.94
C VAL A 45 -3.83 -3.86 5.44
N LEU A 46 -3.66 -3.75 4.12
CA LEU A 46 -2.50 -3.11 3.51
C LEU A 46 -2.42 -1.61 3.87
N ASN A 47 -3.54 -0.89 3.79
CA ASN A 47 -3.60 0.52 4.18
C ASN A 47 -3.26 0.71 5.66
N ALA A 48 -3.74 -0.17 6.55
CA ALA A 48 -3.38 -0.13 7.97
C ALA A 48 -1.88 -0.35 8.18
N ALA A 49 -1.26 -1.28 7.44
CA ALA A 49 0.19 -1.48 7.46
C ALA A 49 0.96 -0.22 7.02
N TYR A 50 0.55 0.43 5.93
CA TYR A 50 1.16 1.70 5.50
C TYR A 50 1.05 2.79 6.56
N MET A 51 -0.12 2.96 7.18
CA MET A 51 -0.33 3.97 8.23
C MET A 51 0.54 3.72 9.45
N ILE A 52 0.67 2.46 9.88
CA ILE A 52 1.51 2.10 11.03
C ILE A 52 2.99 2.34 10.72
N GLU A 53 3.46 1.93 9.56
CA GLU A 53 4.87 2.13 9.18
C GLU A 53 5.18 3.61 8.92
N ALA A 54 4.25 4.39 8.39
CA ALA A 54 4.40 5.83 8.29
C ALA A 54 4.49 6.49 9.67
N ALA A 55 3.65 6.10 10.64
CA ALA A 55 3.72 6.60 12.01
C ALA A 55 5.06 6.25 12.67
N ARG A 56 5.54 5.01 12.50
CA ARG A 56 6.88 4.58 12.99
C ARG A 56 8.01 5.38 12.33
N THR A 57 7.88 5.67 11.04
CA THR A 57 8.84 6.49 10.30
C THR A 57 8.86 7.92 10.85
N ALA A 58 7.68 8.52 11.08
CA ALA A 58 7.55 9.83 11.70
C ALA A 58 8.19 9.87 13.09
N GLN A 59 7.88 8.90 13.94
CA GLN A 59 8.48 8.79 15.27
C GLN A 59 10.02 8.73 15.22
N LYS A 60 10.55 7.98 14.26
CA LYS A 60 12.00 7.83 14.07
C LYS A 60 12.64 9.13 13.57
N ILE A 61 12.03 9.83 12.62
CA ILE A 61 12.51 11.08 12.06
C ILE A 61 12.58 12.16 13.15
N HIS A 62 11.51 12.28 13.93
CA HIS A 62 11.36 13.36 14.92
C HIS A 62 11.87 13.00 16.33
N GLY A 63 12.19 11.73 16.60
CA GLY A 63 12.68 11.27 17.90
C GLY A 63 11.62 11.37 19.02
N VAL A 64 10.34 11.24 18.70
CA VAL A 64 9.22 11.39 19.64
C VAL A 64 8.28 10.16 19.60
N SER A 65 7.52 9.93 20.66
CA SER A 65 6.46 8.92 20.70
C SER A 65 5.12 9.44 20.19
N ASP A 66 4.81 10.71 20.49
CA ASP A 66 3.56 11.34 20.10
C ASP A 66 3.78 12.17 18.83
N ILE A 67 3.03 11.85 17.78
CA ILE A 67 3.17 12.50 16.48
C ILE A 67 2.01 13.47 16.20
N THR A 68 2.34 14.60 15.60
CA THR A 68 1.37 15.55 15.07
C THR A 68 0.96 15.19 13.64
N PRO A 69 -0.12 15.76 13.07
CA PRO A 69 -0.47 15.57 11.66
C PRO A 69 0.65 15.94 10.68
N GLY A 70 1.42 17.00 10.96
CA GLY A 70 2.59 17.40 10.17
C GLY A 70 3.67 16.31 10.19
N MET A 71 4.02 15.79 11.37
CA MET A 71 4.98 14.69 11.49
C MET A 71 4.49 13.41 10.80
N MET A 72 3.18 13.15 10.82
CA MET A 72 2.61 12.02 10.09
C MET A 72 2.76 12.17 8.56
N ARG A 73 2.62 13.39 8.04
CA ARG A 73 2.92 13.72 6.66
C ARG A 73 4.38 13.39 6.34
N ASP A 74 5.32 13.85 7.16
CA ASP A 74 6.75 13.55 6.98
C ASP A 74 7.01 12.03 6.97
N GLY A 75 6.30 11.28 7.82
CA GLY A 75 6.36 9.83 7.84
C GLY A 75 5.85 9.16 6.57
N LEU A 76 4.79 9.69 5.97
CA LEU A 76 4.24 9.22 4.69
C LEU A 76 5.17 9.55 3.52
N GLU A 77 5.70 10.77 3.47
CA GLU A 77 6.63 11.23 2.42
C GLU A 77 8.04 10.62 2.51
N ASN A 78 8.31 9.86 3.56
CA ASN A 78 9.54 9.09 3.74
C ASN A 78 9.29 7.59 3.93
N LEU A 79 8.12 7.11 3.52
CA LEU A 79 7.72 5.73 3.73
C LEU A 79 8.48 4.79 2.80
N LYS A 80 9.28 3.90 3.40
CA LYS A 80 10.03 2.85 2.70
C LYS A 80 9.79 1.51 3.37
N ILE A 81 9.21 0.56 2.63
CA ILE A 81 8.96 -0.79 3.08
C ILE A 81 9.57 -1.75 2.06
N ASN A 82 10.68 -2.38 2.39
CA ASN A 82 11.33 -3.38 1.57
C ASN A 82 10.76 -4.80 1.84
N GLN A 83 11.15 -5.79 1.05
CA GLN A 83 10.66 -7.17 1.20
C GLN A 83 10.99 -7.76 2.58
N ALA A 84 12.15 -7.46 3.16
CA ALA A 84 12.51 -7.94 4.50
C ALA A 84 11.52 -7.41 5.55
N ARG A 85 11.14 -6.13 5.45
CA ARG A 85 10.15 -5.53 6.34
C ARG A 85 8.74 -6.10 6.11
N TRP A 86 8.35 -6.35 4.86
CA TRP A 86 7.09 -7.04 4.57
C TRP A 86 7.05 -8.43 5.19
N THR A 87 8.13 -9.21 5.08
CA THR A 87 8.24 -10.54 5.69
C THR A 87 8.10 -10.48 7.22
N GLU A 88 8.78 -9.53 7.89
CA GLU A 88 8.66 -9.34 9.35
C GLU A 88 7.22 -9.05 9.80
N MET A 89 6.44 -8.37 8.97
CA MET A 89 5.04 -8.04 9.26
C MET A 89 4.05 -9.11 8.82
N GLY A 90 4.51 -10.27 8.35
CA GLY A 90 3.65 -11.35 7.87
C GLY A 90 3.07 -11.15 6.45
N PHE A 91 3.64 -10.23 5.67
CA PHE A 91 3.21 -9.93 4.29
C PHE A 91 4.17 -10.49 3.23
N ASP A 92 4.86 -11.58 3.53
CA ASP A 92 5.84 -12.16 2.58
C ASP A 92 5.21 -12.46 1.22
N GLY A 93 5.74 -11.84 0.16
CA GLY A 93 5.22 -11.97 -1.21
C GLY A 93 3.82 -11.42 -1.45
N PHE A 94 3.22 -10.70 -0.50
CA PHE A 94 1.87 -10.15 -0.62
C PHE A 94 1.78 -8.97 -1.60
N THR A 95 2.75 -8.07 -1.55
CA THR A 95 2.80 -6.86 -2.38
C THR A 95 4.24 -6.49 -2.72
N SER A 96 4.40 -5.51 -3.61
CA SER A 96 5.71 -4.94 -3.97
C SER A 96 6.28 -4.06 -2.85
N GLU A 97 7.56 -3.76 -2.94
CA GLU A 97 8.21 -2.76 -2.08
C GLU A 97 7.57 -1.39 -2.27
N ILE A 98 7.61 -0.58 -1.23
CA ILE A 98 7.12 0.79 -1.21
C ILE A 98 8.29 1.75 -1.01
N ASN A 99 8.31 2.80 -1.79
CA ASN A 99 9.21 3.93 -1.63
C ASN A 99 8.46 5.20 -2.05
N VAL A 100 7.97 5.95 -1.06
CA VAL A 100 7.26 7.21 -1.26
C VAL A 100 8.19 8.35 -0.84
N THR A 101 8.21 9.40 -1.63
CA THR A 101 8.93 10.65 -1.32
C THR A 101 7.98 11.83 -1.54
N CYS A 102 8.37 13.03 -1.13
CA CYS A 102 7.58 14.23 -1.41
C CYS A 102 7.40 14.45 -2.91
N GLU A 103 8.41 14.18 -3.71
CA GLU A 103 8.35 14.34 -5.19
C GLU A 103 7.60 13.20 -5.87
N ASN A 104 7.50 12.04 -5.22
CA ASN A 104 6.85 10.86 -5.78
C ASN A 104 5.86 10.23 -4.78
N HIS A 105 4.68 10.83 -4.64
CA HIS A 105 3.60 10.28 -3.83
C HIS A 105 2.95 9.02 -4.45
N GLY A 106 3.14 8.78 -5.73
CA GLY A 106 2.62 7.59 -6.43
C GLY A 106 3.36 6.29 -6.07
N GLY A 107 4.52 6.41 -5.41
CA GLY A 107 5.36 5.27 -5.06
C GLY A 107 5.88 4.53 -6.30
N PRO A 108 6.09 3.20 -6.24
CA PRO A 108 6.70 2.43 -7.33
C PRO A 108 5.78 2.26 -8.54
N GLY A 109 4.49 2.53 -8.45
CA GLY A 109 3.53 2.41 -9.55
C GLY A 109 3.42 0.98 -10.10
N LEU A 110 3.61 -0.03 -9.26
CA LEU A 110 3.58 -1.44 -9.67
C LEU A 110 2.19 -2.04 -9.51
N GLY A 111 1.82 -2.90 -10.44
CA GLY A 111 0.59 -3.70 -10.40
C GLY A 111 0.78 -5.04 -11.08
N ALA A 112 -0.06 -5.99 -10.76
CA ALA A 112 -0.10 -7.28 -11.42
C ALA A 112 -1.48 -7.50 -12.07
N ILE A 113 -1.57 -8.40 -13.04
CA ILE A 113 -2.85 -8.83 -13.59
C ILE A 113 -3.30 -10.08 -12.84
N GLN A 114 -4.51 -10.03 -12.31
CA GLN A 114 -5.18 -11.18 -11.73
C GLN A 114 -6.33 -11.66 -12.61
N GLN A 115 -6.60 -12.94 -12.56
CA GLN A 115 -7.68 -13.59 -13.28
C GLN A 115 -8.60 -14.32 -12.30
N TRP A 116 -9.91 -14.14 -12.52
CA TRP A 116 -10.94 -14.89 -11.80
C TRP A 116 -11.13 -16.27 -12.42
N ASP A 117 -11.09 -17.29 -11.60
CA ASP A 117 -11.52 -18.64 -11.94
C ASP A 117 -12.92 -18.90 -11.39
N ALA A 118 -13.89 -19.06 -12.28
CA ALA A 118 -15.29 -19.26 -11.91
C ALA A 118 -15.54 -20.68 -11.35
N ALA A 119 -14.69 -21.65 -11.67
CA ALA A 119 -14.86 -23.02 -11.18
C ALA A 119 -14.45 -23.16 -9.71
N SER A 120 -13.35 -22.53 -9.33
CA SER A 120 -12.88 -22.52 -7.95
C SER A 120 -13.41 -21.34 -7.12
N GLY A 121 -13.96 -20.29 -7.74
CA GLY A 121 -14.37 -19.07 -7.06
C GLY A 121 -13.20 -18.27 -6.49
N THR A 122 -12.04 -18.32 -7.14
CA THR A 122 -10.81 -17.68 -6.64
C THR A 122 -10.16 -16.77 -7.66
N TRP A 123 -9.36 -15.82 -7.15
CA TRP A 123 -8.46 -15.00 -7.95
C TRP A 123 -7.04 -15.55 -7.90
N SER A 124 -6.32 -15.49 -9.00
CA SER A 124 -4.89 -15.79 -9.07
C SER A 124 -4.16 -14.76 -9.91
N LEU A 125 -2.91 -14.44 -9.54
CA LEU A 125 -2.06 -13.62 -10.40
C LEU A 125 -1.66 -14.43 -11.64
N ILE A 126 -1.70 -13.75 -12.80
CA ILE A 126 -1.25 -14.31 -14.10
C ILE A 126 -0.03 -13.56 -14.64
N THR A 127 0.44 -12.53 -13.93
CA THR A 127 1.71 -11.84 -14.17
C THR A 127 2.43 -11.62 -12.85
N ASP A 128 3.73 -11.34 -12.91
CA ASP A 128 4.45 -10.68 -11.83
C ASP A 128 3.97 -9.23 -11.68
N PHE A 129 4.43 -8.54 -10.63
CA PHE A 129 4.25 -7.10 -10.50
C PHE A 129 5.08 -6.38 -11.56
N VAL A 130 4.42 -5.60 -12.39
CA VAL A 130 5.02 -4.83 -13.48
C VAL A 130 4.72 -3.34 -13.31
N GLY A 131 5.67 -2.50 -13.70
CA GLY A 131 5.51 -1.05 -13.68
C GLY A 131 4.82 -0.52 -14.94
N SER A 132 4.38 0.72 -14.87
CA SER A 132 4.00 1.50 -16.03
C SER A 132 5.24 1.87 -16.86
N ASP A 133 5.03 2.27 -18.11
CA ASP A 133 6.07 2.92 -18.91
C ASP A 133 6.36 4.30 -18.31
N ARG A 134 7.42 4.37 -17.49
CA ARG A 134 7.75 5.58 -16.74
C ARG A 134 8.16 6.73 -17.65
N ASP A 135 8.80 6.47 -18.78
CA ASP A 135 9.20 7.53 -19.73
C ASP A 135 7.99 8.29 -20.26
N VAL A 136 6.89 7.56 -20.53
CA VAL A 136 5.63 8.16 -20.99
C VAL A 136 4.85 8.78 -19.83
N VAL A 137 4.69 8.03 -18.73
CA VAL A 137 3.85 8.45 -17.60
C VAL A 137 4.43 9.65 -16.88
N ASP A 138 5.74 9.68 -16.62
CA ASP A 138 6.38 10.77 -15.89
C ASP A 138 6.37 12.08 -16.70
N ALA A 139 6.52 12.00 -18.02
CA ALA A 139 6.39 13.19 -18.88
C ALA A 139 4.98 13.80 -18.81
N LEU A 140 3.94 12.97 -18.86
CA LEU A 140 2.54 13.42 -18.75
C LEU A 140 2.24 14.00 -17.37
N ILE A 141 2.71 13.35 -16.30
CA ILE A 141 2.53 13.85 -14.93
C ILE A 141 3.22 15.22 -14.77
N ALA A 142 4.43 15.39 -15.27
CA ALA A 142 5.15 16.65 -15.17
C ALA A 142 4.45 17.77 -15.93
N GLU A 143 3.92 17.51 -17.12
CA GLU A 143 3.14 18.45 -17.90
C GLU A 143 1.87 18.89 -17.17
N ASP A 144 1.02 17.91 -16.79
CA ASP A 144 -0.27 18.19 -16.16
C ASP A 144 -0.12 18.85 -14.77
N SER A 145 0.83 18.39 -13.95
CA SER A 145 1.06 18.96 -12.61
C SER A 145 1.58 20.40 -12.69
N SER A 146 2.46 20.69 -13.64
CA SER A 146 2.96 22.05 -13.84
C SER A 146 1.88 23.01 -14.32
N ALA A 147 1.02 22.56 -15.26
CA ALA A 147 -0.11 23.35 -15.74
C ALA A 147 -1.11 23.63 -14.60
N TYR A 148 -1.49 22.60 -13.83
CA TYR A 148 -2.40 22.74 -12.70
C TYR A 148 -1.84 23.65 -11.60
N ALA A 149 -0.56 23.53 -11.27
CA ALA A 149 0.09 24.38 -10.28
C ALA A 149 0.08 25.85 -10.71
N ALA A 150 0.38 26.13 -11.99
CA ALA A 150 0.35 27.49 -12.52
C ALA A 150 -1.07 28.09 -12.51
N GLU A 151 -2.09 27.34 -12.91
CA GLU A 151 -3.49 27.79 -12.89
C GLU A 151 -4.02 28.10 -11.47
N ASN A 152 -3.55 27.35 -10.47
CA ASN A 152 -4.03 27.43 -9.10
C ASN A 152 -3.08 28.18 -8.15
N ASN A 153 -2.01 28.78 -8.64
CA ASN A 153 -0.99 29.48 -7.86
C ASN A 153 -0.39 28.61 -6.74
N ILE A 154 -0.19 27.33 -7.01
CA ILE A 154 0.42 26.38 -6.09
C ILE A 154 1.94 26.45 -6.25
N SER A 155 2.67 26.69 -5.15
CA SER A 155 4.10 26.56 -5.10
C SER A 155 4.50 25.14 -4.71
N GLU A 156 5.62 24.66 -5.22
CA GLU A 156 6.21 23.39 -4.80
C GLU A 156 6.48 23.41 -3.29
N GLN A 157 6.12 22.32 -2.62
CA GLN A 157 6.19 22.21 -1.15
C GLN A 157 7.14 21.11 -0.67
N CYS A 158 7.94 20.55 -1.57
CA CYS A 158 9.01 19.63 -1.23
C CYS A 158 10.29 20.43 -0.93
N GLY A 159 10.68 20.50 0.33
CA GLY A 159 11.87 21.22 0.75
C GLY A 159 12.23 20.92 2.20
#